data_0a5379fd3642010965c55fc2d14fa895
#
_entry.id   0a5379fd3642010965c55fc2d14fa895
#
_cell.length_a   1.000
_cell.length_b   1.000
_cell.length_c   1.000
_cell.angle_alpha   90.00
_cell.angle_beta   90.00
_cell.angle_gamma   90.00
#
_symmetry.space_group_name_H-M   'P 1'
#
loop_
_entity.id
_entity.type
_entity.pdbx_description
1 polymer ?
#
loop_
_entity_poly.entity_id
_entity_poly.type
_entity_poly.pdbx_seq_one_letter_code
_entity_poly.pdbx_strand_id
1 'polypeptide(L)'
;MPKEIAGYVKLQIKGGQANPAPPVGPALGQRGINIMEFCKSFNEKTKSFMGKPVPVVITVYKDKKFDFIIKSPPASHFIREAAKLKSGSQEPGRVIVGSITLKQAETIAKEKMKDLNAHNLEEATKIICGSARSMGIEVKK
;
A
#
# COMPACT_ATOMS: atom_id res chain seq x y z
N MET A 1 -6.05 29.60 9.82
CA MET A 1 -7.12 28.84 10.44
C MET A 1 -6.99 27.37 10.09
N PRO A 2 -7.10 26.49 11.07
CA PRO A 2 -7.11 25.07 10.74
C PRO A 2 -8.34 24.72 9.92
N LYS A 3 -8.13 24.03 8.81
CA LYS A 3 -9.25 23.59 7.97
C LYS A 3 -9.99 22.45 8.65
N GLU A 4 -11.31 22.52 8.64
CA GLU A 4 -12.10 21.45 9.22
C GLU A 4 -12.09 20.24 8.29
N ILE A 5 -11.73 19.10 8.85
CA ILE A 5 -11.64 17.83 8.13
C ILE A 5 -13.04 17.23 8.01
N ALA A 6 -13.51 16.99 6.77
CA ALA A 6 -14.77 16.32 6.53
C ALA A 6 -14.65 14.80 6.63
N GLY A 7 -13.47 14.27 6.35
CA GLY A 7 -13.23 12.84 6.43
C GLY A 7 -11.95 12.41 5.76
N TYR A 8 -11.70 11.10 5.80
CA TYR A 8 -10.54 10.48 5.18
C TYR A 8 -11.00 9.44 4.16
N VAL A 9 -10.25 9.33 3.06
CA VAL A 9 -10.46 8.28 2.07
C VAL A 9 -9.14 7.54 1.92
N LYS A 10 -9.17 6.23 2.07
CA LYS A 10 -7.99 5.37 1.89
C LYS A 10 -8.19 4.53 0.63
N LEU A 11 -7.26 4.64 -0.29
CA LEU A 11 -7.31 3.91 -1.56
C LEU A 11 -5.96 3.26 -1.85
N GLN A 12 -6.01 2.24 -2.68
CA GLN A 12 -4.83 1.56 -3.20
C GLN A 12 -4.91 1.60 -4.71
N ILE A 13 -4.01 2.35 -5.34
CA ILE A 13 -4.02 2.63 -6.77
C ILE A 13 -2.65 2.30 -7.35
N LYS A 14 -2.61 1.75 -8.55
CA LYS A 14 -1.34 1.52 -9.25
C LYS A 14 -0.66 2.86 -9.57
N GLY A 15 0.61 2.97 -9.25
CA GLY A 15 1.39 4.17 -9.48
C GLY A 15 1.38 4.58 -10.95
N GLY A 16 1.13 5.87 -11.20
CA GLY A 16 1.06 6.44 -12.54
C GLY A 16 -0.17 6.06 -13.34
N GLN A 17 -1.10 5.30 -12.78
CA GLN A 17 -2.27 4.78 -13.50
C GLN A 17 -3.61 5.18 -12.85
N ALA A 18 -3.62 6.24 -12.06
CA ALA A 18 -4.88 6.74 -11.51
C ALA A 18 -5.75 7.32 -12.62
N ASN A 19 -7.02 6.92 -12.64
CA ASN A 19 -8.01 7.41 -13.59
C ASN A 19 -9.39 7.50 -12.93
N PRO A 20 -10.37 8.15 -13.56
CA PRO A 20 -11.71 8.28 -12.99
C PRO A 20 -12.51 6.99 -12.91
N ALA A 21 -12.02 5.90 -13.47
CA ALA A 21 -12.68 4.60 -13.39
C ALA A 21 -12.63 4.02 -11.97
N PRO A 22 -13.55 3.10 -11.60
CA PRO A 22 -13.47 2.46 -10.29
C PRO A 22 -12.09 1.82 -10.03
N PRO A 23 -11.57 1.87 -8.77
CA PRO A 23 -12.24 2.30 -7.54
C PRO A 23 -12.14 3.80 -7.22
N VAL A 24 -11.40 4.59 -8.01
CA VAL A 24 -11.09 5.99 -7.69
C VAL A 24 -12.33 6.88 -7.82
N GLY A 25 -13.05 6.80 -8.93
CA GLY A 25 -14.19 7.66 -9.22
C GLY A 25 -15.27 7.61 -8.15
N PRO A 26 -15.85 6.44 -7.84
CA PRO A 26 -16.89 6.34 -6.83
C PRO A 26 -16.45 6.78 -5.44
N ALA A 27 -15.23 6.44 -5.02
CA ALA A 27 -14.72 6.78 -3.70
C ALA A 27 -14.56 8.29 -3.51
N LEU A 28 -14.05 8.98 -4.52
CA LEU A 28 -13.85 10.44 -4.47
C LEU A 28 -15.13 11.21 -4.79
N GLY A 29 -15.97 10.68 -5.68
CA GLY A 29 -17.23 11.30 -6.07
C GLY A 29 -18.17 11.43 -4.87
N GLN A 30 -18.23 10.47 -3.99
CA GLN A 30 -19.03 10.51 -2.77
C GLN A 30 -18.62 11.66 -1.85
N ARG A 31 -17.36 12.09 -1.92
CA ARG A 31 -16.84 13.18 -1.09
C ARG A 31 -16.84 14.53 -1.81
N GLY A 32 -17.26 14.56 -3.07
CA GLY A 32 -17.32 15.79 -3.85
C GLY A 32 -15.99 16.38 -4.26
N ILE A 33 -14.94 15.56 -4.34
CA ILE A 33 -13.58 15.97 -4.72
C ILE A 33 -13.45 15.99 -6.24
N ASN A 34 -12.61 16.88 -6.77
CA ASN A 34 -12.26 16.89 -8.18
C ASN A 34 -11.36 15.71 -8.52
N ILE A 35 -11.95 14.69 -9.15
CA ILE A 35 -11.29 13.43 -9.48
C ILE A 35 -10.12 13.64 -10.44
N MET A 36 -10.28 14.48 -11.45
CA MET A 36 -9.25 14.72 -12.47
C MET A 36 -8.01 15.37 -11.87
N GLU A 37 -8.19 16.33 -10.98
CA GLU A 37 -7.10 17.02 -10.28
C GLU A 37 -6.33 16.05 -9.39
N PHE A 38 -7.04 15.18 -8.67
CA PHE A 38 -6.44 14.13 -7.86
C PHE A 38 -5.62 13.17 -8.72
N CYS A 39 -6.20 12.65 -9.79
CA CYS A 39 -5.52 11.70 -10.68
C CYS A 39 -4.24 12.29 -11.26
N LYS A 40 -4.27 13.53 -11.72
CA LYS A 40 -3.11 14.23 -12.27
C LYS A 40 -2.00 14.37 -11.23
N SER A 41 -2.32 14.87 -10.04
CA SER A 41 -1.36 15.06 -8.96
C SER A 41 -0.78 13.74 -8.46
N PHE A 42 -1.63 12.73 -8.32
CA PHE A 42 -1.21 11.38 -7.92
C PHE A 42 -0.24 10.78 -8.94
N ASN A 43 -0.59 10.84 -10.22
CA ASN A 43 0.26 10.29 -11.27
C ASN A 43 1.64 10.97 -11.31
N GLU A 44 1.70 12.28 -11.11
CA GLU A 44 2.97 13.02 -11.04
C GLU A 44 3.83 12.56 -9.87
N LYS A 45 3.23 12.40 -8.69
CA LYS A 45 3.96 11.98 -7.48
C LYS A 45 4.35 10.51 -7.46
N THR A 46 3.66 9.67 -8.22
CA THR A 46 3.90 8.22 -8.23
C THR A 46 4.66 7.71 -9.44
N LYS A 47 5.31 8.59 -10.20
CA LYS A 47 6.12 8.19 -11.37
C LYS A 47 7.20 7.15 -11.01
N SER A 48 7.78 7.25 -9.82
CA SER A 48 8.80 6.30 -9.34
C SER A 48 8.23 4.92 -8.97
N PHE A 49 6.92 4.80 -8.81
CA PHE A 49 6.24 3.57 -8.42
C PHE A 49 5.35 3.00 -9.53
N MET A 50 5.68 3.28 -10.78
CA MET A 50 4.85 2.82 -11.91
C MET A 50 4.65 1.31 -11.90
N GLY A 51 3.38 0.91 -12.05
CA GLY A 51 3.01 -0.50 -12.06
C GLY A 51 2.89 -1.16 -10.69
N LYS A 52 3.34 -0.50 -9.62
CA LYS A 52 3.22 -1.02 -8.25
C LYS A 52 1.98 -0.44 -7.57
N PRO A 53 1.24 -1.24 -6.78
CA PRO A 53 0.13 -0.68 -6.00
C PRO A 53 0.66 0.27 -4.94
N VAL A 54 0.11 1.47 -4.90
CA VAL A 54 0.52 2.51 -3.95
C VAL A 54 -0.67 2.86 -3.07
N PRO A 55 -0.56 2.66 -1.74
CA PRO A 55 -1.59 3.13 -0.82
C PRO A 55 -1.57 4.65 -0.74
N VAL A 56 -2.74 5.24 -0.73
CA VAL A 56 -2.88 6.69 -0.56
C VAL A 56 -3.94 6.97 0.49
N VAL A 57 -3.64 7.92 1.36
CA VAL A 57 -4.59 8.43 2.36
C VAL A 57 -4.93 9.85 1.97
N ILE A 58 -6.19 10.09 1.64
CA ILE A 58 -6.70 11.37 1.21
C ILE A 58 -7.47 12.01 2.37
N THR A 59 -7.06 13.21 2.76
CA THR A 59 -7.78 14.00 3.75
C THR A 59 -8.69 14.98 3.02
N VAL A 60 -9.99 14.87 3.27
CA VAL A 60 -11.01 15.73 2.65
C VAL A 60 -11.44 16.81 3.63
N TYR A 61 -11.43 18.05 3.19
CA TYR A 61 -11.88 19.19 3.99
C TYR A 61 -13.30 19.62 3.61
N LYS A 62 -13.96 20.32 4.51
CA LYS A 62 -15.34 20.80 4.30
C LYS A 62 -15.48 21.75 3.12
N ASP A 63 -14.41 22.44 2.74
CA ASP A 63 -14.38 23.36 1.59
C ASP A 63 -14.17 22.63 0.24
N LYS A 64 -14.30 21.29 0.22
CA LYS A 64 -14.10 20.41 -0.93
C LYS A 64 -12.66 20.36 -1.43
N LYS A 65 -11.72 20.90 -0.67
CA LYS A 65 -10.30 20.72 -0.92
C LYS A 65 -9.81 19.41 -0.34
N PHE A 66 -8.69 18.94 -0.83
CA PHE A 66 -8.11 17.69 -0.35
C PHE A 66 -6.58 17.78 -0.29
N ASP A 67 -6.03 17.02 0.63
CA ASP A 67 -4.60 16.72 0.68
C ASP A 67 -4.43 15.21 0.67
N PHE A 68 -3.32 14.70 0.16
CA PHE A 68 -3.08 13.26 0.17
C PHE A 68 -1.63 12.94 0.51
N ILE A 69 -1.46 11.78 1.14
CA ILE A 69 -0.16 11.24 1.51
C ILE A 69 0.00 9.90 0.81
N ILE A 70 1.13 9.73 0.13
CA ILE A 70 1.49 8.49 -0.55
C ILE A 70 2.38 7.68 0.39
N LYS A 71 2.02 6.44 0.62
CA LYS A 71 2.81 5.50 1.40
C LYS A 71 3.56 4.54 0.48
N SER A 72 4.52 3.79 1.03
CA SER A 72 5.22 2.75 0.28
C SER A 72 4.25 1.62 -0.12
N PRO A 73 4.55 0.86 -1.20
CA PRO A 73 3.69 -0.26 -1.59
C PRO A 73 3.40 -1.21 -0.44
N PRO A 74 2.25 -1.92 -0.45
CA PRO A 74 1.88 -2.82 0.64
C PRO A 74 2.89 -3.94 0.83
N ALA A 75 3.10 -4.38 2.08
CA ALA A 75 3.99 -5.50 2.39
C ALA A 75 3.59 -6.76 1.62
N SER A 76 2.29 -7.00 1.44
CA SER A 76 1.79 -8.14 0.68
C SER A 76 2.27 -8.16 -0.76
N HIS A 77 2.37 -7.00 -1.40
CA HIS A 77 2.90 -6.89 -2.77
C HIS A 77 4.37 -7.32 -2.82
N PHE A 78 5.20 -6.81 -1.93
CA PHE A 78 6.62 -7.17 -1.85
C PHE A 78 6.82 -8.66 -1.57
N ILE A 79 6.03 -9.22 -0.66
CA ILE A 79 6.12 -10.63 -0.28
C ILE A 79 5.75 -11.53 -1.48
N ARG A 80 4.68 -11.21 -2.19
CA ARG A 80 4.28 -11.95 -3.40
C ARG A 80 5.35 -11.87 -4.50
N GLU A 81 5.93 -10.71 -4.69
CA GLU A 81 6.99 -10.50 -5.67
C GLU A 81 8.24 -11.32 -5.30
N ALA A 82 8.65 -11.31 -4.04
CA ALA A 82 9.78 -12.09 -3.55
C ALA A 82 9.55 -13.60 -3.67
N ALA A 83 8.34 -14.06 -3.42
CA ALA A 83 7.95 -15.47 -3.54
C ALA A 83 7.60 -15.87 -4.98
N LYS A 84 7.56 -14.92 -5.92
CA LYS A 84 7.19 -15.11 -7.33
C LYS A 84 5.79 -15.70 -7.51
N LEU A 85 4.85 -15.24 -6.68
CA LEU A 85 3.46 -15.71 -6.68
C LEU A 85 2.51 -14.61 -7.18
N LYS A 86 1.43 -15.02 -7.85
CA LYS A 86 0.38 -14.10 -8.27
C LYS A 86 -0.56 -13.72 -7.12
N SER A 87 -0.80 -14.66 -6.21
CA SER A 87 -1.66 -14.44 -5.05
C SER A 87 -1.19 -15.29 -3.89
N GLY A 88 -1.64 -14.94 -2.68
CA GLY A 88 -1.39 -15.74 -1.49
C GLY A 88 -2.25 -17.00 -1.43
N SER A 89 -2.14 -17.74 -0.34
CA SER A 89 -2.93 -18.94 -0.11
C SER A 89 -4.42 -18.60 0.08
N GLN A 90 -5.28 -19.48 -0.43
CA GLN A 90 -6.72 -19.41 -0.16
C GLN A 90 -7.05 -19.87 1.27
N GLU A 91 -6.21 -20.74 1.83
CA GLU A 91 -6.34 -21.23 3.21
C GLU A 91 -5.05 -21.02 3.98
N PRO A 92 -4.73 -19.75 4.36
CA PRO A 92 -3.51 -19.48 5.13
C PRO A 92 -3.53 -20.25 6.46
N GLY A 93 -2.38 -20.80 6.82
CA GLY A 93 -2.25 -21.62 8.02
C GLY A 93 -2.48 -23.10 7.80
N ARG A 94 -3.12 -23.48 6.70
CA ARG A 94 -3.30 -24.89 6.30
C ARG A 94 -2.49 -25.25 5.07
N VAL A 95 -2.51 -24.39 4.05
CA VAL A 95 -1.80 -24.62 2.78
C VAL A 95 -0.75 -23.56 2.62
N ILE A 96 0.50 -23.99 2.44
CA ILE A 96 1.65 -23.13 2.15
C ILE A 96 1.85 -23.14 0.64
N VAL A 97 1.76 -21.97 0.01
CA VAL A 97 1.84 -21.84 -1.46
C VAL A 97 3.21 -21.38 -1.95
N GLY A 98 4.09 -20.97 -1.05
CA GLY A 98 5.43 -20.52 -1.41
C GLY A 98 6.28 -20.26 -0.20
N SER A 99 7.50 -19.79 -0.43
CA SER A 99 8.43 -19.45 0.66
C SER A 99 9.30 -18.26 0.26
N ILE A 100 9.76 -17.53 1.26
CA ILE A 100 10.76 -16.47 1.10
C ILE A 100 11.89 -16.74 2.11
N THR A 101 13.06 -16.19 1.83
CA THR A 101 14.18 -16.27 2.76
C THR A 101 14.14 -15.12 3.77
N LEU A 102 14.79 -15.31 4.90
CA LEU A 102 14.92 -14.25 5.92
C LEU A 102 15.57 -12.99 5.34
N LYS A 103 16.54 -13.16 4.45
CA LYS A 103 17.21 -12.03 3.76
C LYS A 103 16.23 -11.23 2.90
N GLN A 104 15.32 -11.90 2.20
CA GLN A 104 14.27 -11.24 1.42
C GLN A 104 13.33 -10.47 2.33
N ALA A 105 12.96 -11.04 3.47
CA ALA A 105 12.14 -10.35 4.46
C ALA A 105 12.84 -9.10 5.01
N GLU A 106 14.13 -9.17 5.27
CA GLU A 106 14.93 -8.01 5.71
C GLU A 106 14.98 -6.91 4.65
N THR A 107 15.13 -7.26 3.38
CA THR A 107 15.09 -6.30 2.27
C THR A 107 13.76 -5.58 2.19
N ILE A 108 12.67 -6.32 2.28
CA ILE A 108 11.31 -5.76 2.31
C ILE A 108 11.13 -4.82 3.50
N ALA A 109 11.61 -5.24 4.68
CA ALA A 109 11.54 -4.45 5.90
C ALA A 109 12.29 -3.12 5.75
N LYS A 110 13.46 -3.11 5.12
CA LYS A 110 14.23 -1.89 4.85
C LYS A 110 13.47 -0.91 3.97
N GLU A 111 12.86 -1.41 2.90
CA GLU A 111 12.09 -0.56 1.98
C GLU A 111 10.86 0.05 2.63
N LYS A 112 10.25 -0.67 3.57
CA LYS A 112 9.03 -0.24 4.23
C LYS A 112 9.26 0.41 5.60
N MET A 113 10.50 0.51 6.06
CA MET A 113 10.85 0.98 7.40
C MET A 113 10.24 2.35 7.76
N LYS A 114 10.16 3.25 6.79
CA LYS A 114 9.58 4.58 6.98
C LYS A 114 8.08 4.59 7.30
N ASP A 115 7.36 3.53 6.93
CA ASP A 115 5.92 3.40 7.18
C ASP A 115 5.61 2.49 8.37
N LEU A 116 6.64 1.83 8.92
CA LEU A 116 6.50 0.93 10.05
C LEU A 116 6.82 1.65 11.36
N ASN A 117 6.21 1.19 12.44
CA ASN A 117 6.49 1.71 13.79
C ASN A 117 7.56 0.89 14.51
N ALA A 118 8.35 0.09 13.79
CA ALA A 118 9.43 -0.68 14.33
C ALA A 118 10.62 0.22 14.71
N HIS A 119 11.26 -0.09 15.83
CA HIS A 119 12.41 0.67 16.32
C HIS A 119 13.71 0.30 15.60
N ASN A 120 13.82 -0.93 15.14
CA ASN A 120 15.01 -1.42 14.45
C ASN A 120 14.62 -2.37 13.31
N LEU A 121 15.61 -2.74 12.49
CA LEU A 121 15.41 -3.61 11.34
C LEU A 121 14.95 -5.02 11.74
N GLU A 122 15.44 -5.53 12.86
CA GLU A 122 15.07 -6.85 13.36
C GLU A 122 13.58 -6.98 13.66
N GLU A 123 13.03 -5.98 14.33
CA GLU A 123 11.59 -5.92 14.62
C GLU A 123 10.76 -5.71 13.37
N ALA A 124 11.22 -4.88 12.44
CA ALA A 124 10.57 -4.69 11.14
C ALA A 124 10.54 -6.00 10.36
N THR A 125 11.63 -6.78 10.39
CA THR A 125 11.68 -8.10 9.75
C THR A 125 10.66 -9.06 10.35
N LYS A 126 10.48 -9.04 11.67
CA LYS A 126 9.45 -9.86 12.34
C LYS A 126 8.04 -9.50 11.88
N ILE A 127 7.75 -8.22 11.69
CA ILE A 127 6.46 -7.75 11.17
C ILE A 127 6.22 -8.32 9.76
N ILE A 128 7.22 -8.26 8.89
CA ILE A 128 7.12 -8.80 7.53
C ILE A 128 6.95 -10.32 7.54
N CYS A 129 7.68 -11.03 8.41
CA CYS A 129 7.53 -12.48 8.58
C CYS A 129 6.13 -12.87 9.01
N GLY A 130 5.52 -12.11 9.93
CA GLY A 130 4.15 -12.33 10.35
C GLY A 130 3.15 -12.13 9.22
N SER A 131 3.34 -11.10 8.40
CA SER A 131 2.51 -10.85 7.22
C SER A 131 2.63 -11.98 6.20
N ALA A 132 3.84 -12.48 5.95
CA ALA A 132 4.06 -13.60 5.05
C ALA A 132 3.35 -14.87 5.54
N ARG A 133 3.44 -15.15 6.82
CA ARG A 133 2.75 -16.30 7.44
C ARG A 133 1.24 -16.20 7.26
N SER A 134 0.66 -15.02 7.43
CA SER A 134 -0.78 -14.80 7.24
C SER A 134 -1.22 -14.96 5.79
N MET A 135 -0.29 -14.88 4.85
CA MET A 135 -0.54 -15.10 3.41
C MET A 135 -0.34 -16.55 2.96
N GLY A 136 0.04 -17.44 3.88
CA GLY A 136 0.36 -18.82 3.54
C GLY A 136 1.75 -18.97 2.91
N ILE A 137 2.68 -18.08 3.22
CA ILE A 137 4.05 -18.11 2.72
C ILE A 137 4.99 -18.38 3.90
N GLU A 138 5.83 -19.41 3.76
CA GLU A 138 6.81 -19.77 4.76
C GLU A 138 8.05 -18.89 4.67
N VAL A 139 8.59 -18.49 5.82
CA VAL A 139 9.86 -17.77 5.89
C VAL A 139 10.95 -18.75 6.29
N LYS A 140 11.93 -18.96 5.40
CA LYS A 140 13.07 -19.83 5.62
C LYS A 140 14.28 -19.01 6.06
N LYS A 141 15.03 -19.54 7.02
CA LYS A 141 16.28 -18.93 7.47
C LYS A 141 17.40 -19.09 6.44
#